data_2ced450ed4264f09ca1ed8d8dc280fd1
#
_entry.id   2ced450ed4264f09ca1ed8d8dc280fd1
#
_cell.length_a   1.000
_cell.length_b   1.000
_cell.length_c   1.000
_cell.angle_alpha   90.00
_cell.angle_beta   90.00
_cell.angle_gamma   90.00
#
_symmetry.space_group_name_H-M   'P 1'
#
loop_
_entity.id
_entity.type
_entity.pdbx_description
1 polymer ?
#
loop_
_entity_poly.entity_id
_entity_poly.type
_entity_poly.pdbx_seq_one_letter_code
_entity_poly.pdbx_strand_id
1 'polypeptide(L)'
;MGRHFEVRAAAMAATAKQKSAIYMRASKEIYMAAKKGVPDPNSNLALRSAIEKYRKSCPRDVIDRAIKKAQGGDATNYIEGTYEAYGPAGSYLIVDTLTDNSNRALVSVRTIITRKGGHLGSVGYNFENAGLFDFNYAGSEESLEEALVLGDVDVKEISLEDGIAEVVVNPSDFEKAKEILKGIGVTDFEVSQVTKIANETIKLEGEELNKFKELLAQLDDCEDVQAVYHNVDL
;
A
#
# COMPACT_ATOMS: atom_id res chain seq x y z
N MET A 1 9.85 -13.79 9.86
CA MET A 1 9.49 -12.34 9.81
C MET A 1 8.43 -12.19 8.75
N GLY A 2 7.26 -11.65 9.12
CA GLY A 2 6.10 -11.55 8.22
C GLY A 2 6.42 -10.71 6.98
N ARG A 3 5.75 -11.02 5.87
CA ARG A 3 5.94 -10.43 4.52
C ARG A 3 5.82 -8.89 4.49
N HIS A 4 5.29 -8.28 5.55
CA HIS A 4 4.93 -6.86 5.62
C HIS A 4 5.62 -6.06 6.74
N PHE A 5 6.62 -6.64 7.42
CA PHE A 5 7.45 -5.92 8.40
C PHE A 5 8.01 -4.60 7.85
N GLU A 6 8.21 -4.51 6.56
CA GLU A 6 8.78 -3.34 5.88
C GLU A 6 7.85 -2.16 5.72
N VAL A 7 6.56 -2.38 5.52
CA VAL A 7 5.58 -1.26 5.49
C VAL A 7 5.63 -0.51 6.83
N ARG A 8 5.92 -1.23 7.91
CA ARG A 8 6.07 -0.69 9.26
C ARG A 8 7.41 0.00 9.50
N ALA A 9 8.51 -0.62 9.08
CA ALA A 9 9.86 -0.06 9.27
C ALA A 9 10.05 1.25 8.50
N ALA A 10 9.50 1.36 7.30
CA ALA A 10 9.50 2.59 6.50
C ALA A 10 8.73 3.74 7.18
N ALA A 11 7.63 3.45 7.86
CA ALA A 11 6.85 4.47 8.57
C ALA A 11 7.59 5.04 9.79
N MET A 12 8.43 4.24 10.46
CA MET A 12 9.10 4.64 11.71
C MET A 12 10.41 5.41 11.52
N ALA A 13 11.10 5.25 10.39
CA ALA A 13 12.45 5.82 10.13
C ALA A 13 12.49 6.90 9.05
N ALA A 14 11.34 7.45 8.65
CA ALA A 14 11.24 8.36 7.51
C ALA A 14 12.05 9.65 7.67
N THR A 15 13.00 9.90 6.77
CA THR A 15 13.69 11.19 6.61
C THR A 15 12.71 12.29 6.16
N ALA A 16 13.11 13.57 6.26
CA ALA A 16 12.27 14.70 5.80
C ALA A 16 11.84 14.55 4.33
N LYS A 17 12.69 13.97 3.47
CA LYS A 17 12.40 13.70 2.05
C LYS A 17 11.31 12.63 1.91
N GLN A 18 11.42 11.53 2.65
CA GLN A 18 10.41 10.45 2.65
C GLN A 18 9.06 10.95 3.18
N LYS A 19 9.07 11.78 4.23
CA LYS A 19 7.84 12.43 4.72
C LYS A 19 7.18 13.30 3.65
N SER A 20 7.97 14.08 2.90
CA SER A 20 7.44 14.88 1.80
C SER A 20 6.81 14.03 0.70
N ALA A 21 7.44 12.91 0.33
CA ALA A 21 6.90 11.97 -0.64
C ALA A 21 5.57 11.34 -0.16
N ILE A 22 5.50 10.92 1.10
CA ILE A 22 4.27 10.40 1.70
C ILE A 22 3.15 11.46 1.67
N TYR A 23 3.45 12.73 2.00
CA TYR A 23 2.45 13.80 1.99
C TYR A 23 1.94 14.10 0.56
N MET A 24 2.81 14.03 -0.45
CA MET A 24 2.39 14.19 -1.84
C MET A 24 1.49 13.04 -2.30
N ARG A 25 1.83 11.78 -1.98
CA ARG A 25 1.00 10.60 -2.26
C ARG A 25 -0.36 10.72 -1.59
N ALA A 26 -0.37 10.99 -0.29
CA ALA A 26 -1.59 11.20 0.47
C ALA A 26 -2.48 12.30 -0.14
N SER A 27 -1.87 13.46 -0.48
CA SER A 27 -2.59 14.57 -1.07
C SER A 27 -3.23 14.22 -2.42
N LYS A 28 -2.51 13.49 -3.30
CA LYS A 28 -3.05 13.06 -4.60
C LYS A 28 -4.18 12.04 -4.44
N GLU A 29 -3.99 11.00 -3.62
CA GLU A 29 -4.98 9.94 -3.41
C GLU A 29 -6.26 10.47 -2.75
N ILE A 30 -6.13 11.29 -1.70
CA ILE A 30 -7.25 11.92 -1.02
C ILE A 30 -7.99 12.89 -1.95
N TYR A 31 -7.26 13.70 -2.75
CA TYR A 31 -7.84 14.58 -3.75
C TYR A 31 -8.67 13.79 -4.77
N MET A 32 -8.14 12.68 -5.30
CA MET A 32 -8.83 11.85 -6.28
C MET A 32 -10.08 11.19 -5.69
N ALA A 33 -10.00 10.66 -4.47
CA ALA A 33 -11.13 10.07 -3.78
C ALA A 33 -12.25 11.10 -3.51
N ALA A 34 -11.87 12.32 -3.10
CA ALA A 34 -12.82 13.41 -2.90
C ALA A 34 -13.43 13.92 -4.22
N LYS A 35 -12.66 13.94 -5.31
CA LYS A 35 -13.11 14.41 -6.63
C LYS A 35 -14.00 13.42 -7.37
N LYS A 36 -13.73 12.11 -7.24
CA LYS A 36 -14.54 11.03 -7.84
C LYS A 36 -15.89 10.84 -7.14
N GLY A 37 -16.04 11.30 -5.89
CA GLY A 37 -17.23 11.15 -5.08
C GLY A 37 -17.66 12.45 -4.39
N VAL A 38 -18.36 12.31 -3.27
CA VAL A 38 -18.70 13.44 -2.40
C VAL A 38 -17.47 13.78 -1.55
N PRO A 39 -17.08 15.08 -1.42
CA PRO A 39 -15.92 15.48 -0.62
C PRO A 39 -16.21 15.52 0.90
N ASP A 40 -16.97 14.56 1.39
CA ASP A 40 -17.31 14.33 2.80
C ASP A 40 -16.97 12.88 3.16
N PRO A 41 -16.03 12.64 4.10
CA PRO A 41 -15.64 11.30 4.52
C PRO A 41 -16.78 10.45 5.10
N ASN A 42 -17.84 11.07 5.63
CA ASN A 42 -18.99 10.35 6.16
C ASN A 42 -19.85 9.72 5.06
N SER A 43 -19.85 10.33 3.89
CA SER A 43 -20.68 9.95 2.74
C SER A 43 -19.86 9.32 1.61
N ASN A 44 -18.53 9.24 1.73
CA ASN A 44 -17.63 8.73 0.70
C ASN A 44 -16.66 7.69 1.32
N LEU A 45 -16.95 6.41 1.07
CA LEU A 45 -16.16 5.30 1.61
C LEU A 45 -14.72 5.33 1.09
N ALA A 46 -14.50 5.60 -0.20
CA ALA A 46 -13.16 5.67 -0.78
C ALA A 46 -12.32 6.79 -0.14
N LEU A 47 -12.94 7.95 0.12
CA LEU A 47 -12.28 9.06 0.81
C LEU A 47 -11.96 8.70 2.26
N ARG A 48 -12.87 8.02 2.95
CA ARG A 48 -12.64 7.55 4.32
C ARG A 48 -11.46 6.58 4.38
N SER A 49 -11.43 5.59 3.49
CA SER A 49 -10.35 4.61 3.43
C SER A 49 -8.99 5.27 3.11
N ALA A 50 -8.97 6.23 2.16
CA ALA A 50 -7.75 6.98 1.86
C ALA A 50 -7.27 7.80 3.08
N ILE A 51 -8.17 8.45 3.82
CA ILE A 51 -7.81 9.19 5.04
C ILE A 51 -7.26 8.25 6.11
N GLU A 52 -7.90 7.11 6.34
CA GLU A 52 -7.44 6.12 7.33
C GLU A 52 -6.05 5.58 7.00
N LYS A 53 -5.78 5.27 5.74
CA LYS A 53 -4.48 4.80 5.25
C LYS A 53 -3.34 5.76 5.62
N TYR A 54 -3.58 7.06 5.55
CA TYR A 54 -2.54 8.07 5.79
C TYR A 54 -2.63 8.73 7.18
N ARG A 55 -3.61 8.36 8.02
CA ARG A 55 -3.86 9.02 9.31
C ARG A 55 -2.66 9.09 10.24
N LYS A 56 -1.84 8.02 10.27
CA LYS A 56 -0.65 7.92 11.14
C LYS A 56 0.58 8.60 10.53
N SER A 57 0.66 8.68 9.21
CA SER A 57 1.85 9.14 8.49
C SER A 57 1.74 10.55 7.91
N CYS A 58 0.53 11.13 7.88
CA CYS A 58 0.27 12.42 7.26
C CYS A 58 -0.43 13.38 8.22
N PRO A 59 0.05 14.63 8.36
CA PRO A 59 -0.61 15.66 9.18
C PRO A 59 -2.02 15.97 8.68
N ARG A 60 -2.93 16.27 9.63
CA ARG A 60 -4.33 16.56 9.34
C ARG A 60 -4.52 17.72 8.37
N ASP A 61 -3.70 18.75 8.47
CA ASP A 61 -3.78 19.92 7.59
C ASP A 61 -3.48 19.61 6.11
N VAL A 62 -2.66 18.57 5.83
CA VAL A 62 -2.41 18.11 4.47
C VAL A 62 -3.65 17.40 3.91
N ILE A 63 -4.29 16.56 4.74
CA ILE A 63 -5.54 15.87 4.40
C ILE A 63 -6.65 16.90 4.10
N ASP A 64 -6.85 17.83 5.00
CA ASP A 64 -7.91 18.84 4.88
C ASP A 64 -7.69 19.76 3.65
N ARG A 65 -6.43 20.11 3.34
CA ARG A 65 -6.08 20.86 2.12
C ARG A 65 -6.37 20.07 0.84
N ALA A 66 -6.11 18.78 0.81
CA ALA A 66 -6.39 17.93 -0.34
C ALA A 66 -7.90 17.84 -0.63
N ILE A 67 -8.72 17.67 0.41
CA ILE A 67 -10.18 17.67 0.31
C ILE A 67 -10.69 19.03 -0.18
N LYS A 68 -10.21 20.12 0.41
CA LYS A 68 -10.59 21.49 0.03
C LYS A 68 -10.20 21.79 -1.42
N LYS A 69 -9.04 21.34 -1.89
CA LYS A 69 -8.61 21.48 -3.27
C LYS A 69 -9.57 20.77 -4.24
N ALA A 70 -10.06 19.60 -3.89
CA ALA A 70 -11.05 18.87 -4.68
C ALA A 70 -12.40 19.61 -4.81
N GLN A 71 -12.79 20.39 -3.80
CA GLN A 71 -14.01 21.21 -3.79
C GLN A 71 -13.85 22.49 -4.63
N GLY A 72 -12.64 23.01 -4.77
CA GLY A 72 -12.34 24.32 -5.34
C GLY A 72 -12.38 24.41 -6.87
N GLY A 73 -12.84 23.39 -7.59
CA GLY A 73 -12.92 23.42 -9.06
C GLY A 73 -11.56 23.31 -9.76
N ASP A 74 -10.51 22.92 -9.05
CA ASP A 74 -9.18 22.68 -9.64
C ASP A 74 -9.27 21.64 -10.77
N ALA A 75 -8.75 22.01 -11.93
CA ALA A 75 -8.79 21.22 -13.15
C ALA A 75 -7.70 20.12 -13.20
N THR A 76 -6.94 19.91 -12.12
CA THR A 76 -5.90 18.86 -12.12
C THR A 76 -6.54 17.48 -12.34
N ASN A 77 -6.24 16.87 -13.47
CA ASN A 77 -6.67 15.52 -13.79
C ASN A 77 -5.50 14.59 -13.58
N TYR A 78 -5.51 13.85 -12.48
CA TYR A 78 -4.59 12.74 -12.31
C TYR A 78 -5.11 11.50 -13.01
N ILE A 79 -4.18 10.76 -13.60
CA ILE A 79 -4.41 9.50 -14.32
C ILE A 79 -3.73 8.40 -13.52
N GLU A 80 -4.46 7.36 -13.21
CA GLU A 80 -3.93 6.14 -12.61
C GLU A 80 -3.24 5.31 -13.68
N GLY A 81 -2.09 4.73 -13.35
CA GLY A 81 -1.35 3.82 -14.23
C GLY A 81 -0.69 2.73 -13.42
N THR A 82 -0.60 1.54 -13.99
CA THR A 82 0.09 0.39 -13.40
C THR A 82 1.15 -0.08 -14.39
N TYR A 83 2.38 -0.22 -13.91
CA TYR A 83 3.50 -0.75 -14.67
C TYR A 83 3.98 -2.03 -14.02
N GLU A 84 4.06 -3.07 -14.83
CA GLU A 84 4.55 -4.38 -14.43
C GLU A 84 5.99 -4.55 -14.92
N ALA A 85 6.84 -5.16 -14.11
CA ALA A 85 8.26 -5.27 -14.42
C ALA A 85 8.92 -6.48 -13.78
N TYR A 86 9.93 -6.98 -14.47
CA TYR A 86 10.97 -7.83 -13.92
C TYR A 86 12.06 -6.94 -13.34
N GLY A 87 12.40 -7.18 -12.09
CA GLY A 87 13.50 -6.51 -11.40
C GLY A 87 14.80 -7.30 -11.44
N PRO A 88 15.84 -6.88 -10.70
CA PRO A 88 17.09 -7.62 -10.58
C PRO A 88 16.85 -8.98 -9.91
N ALA A 89 17.73 -9.96 -10.26
CA ALA A 89 17.77 -11.30 -9.65
C ALA A 89 16.43 -12.08 -9.70
N GLY A 90 15.63 -11.87 -10.75
CA GLY A 90 14.35 -12.57 -10.93
C GLY A 90 13.21 -12.05 -10.06
N SER A 91 13.37 -10.89 -9.46
CA SER A 91 12.29 -10.23 -8.72
C SER A 91 11.19 -9.72 -9.66
N TYR A 92 9.98 -9.64 -9.14
CA TYR A 92 8.80 -9.08 -9.81
C TYR A 92 8.36 -7.80 -9.10
N LEU A 93 7.91 -6.81 -9.88
CA LEU A 93 7.40 -5.54 -9.36
C LEU A 93 6.12 -5.15 -10.08
N ILE A 94 5.18 -4.63 -9.30
CA ILE A 94 4.07 -3.83 -9.80
C ILE A 94 4.23 -2.42 -9.24
N VAL A 95 4.22 -1.43 -10.12
CA VAL A 95 4.37 -0.01 -9.76
C VAL A 95 3.08 0.72 -10.12
N ASP A 96 2.31 1.09 -9.11
CA ASP A 96 1.12 1.92 -9.28
C ASP A 96 1.50 3.39 -9.25
N THR A 97 0.98 4.15 -10.20
CA THR A 97 1.27 5.58 -10.38
C THR A 97 0.00 6.41 -10.39
N LEU A 98 0.11 7.65 -9.95
CA LEU A 98 -0.92 8.67 -10.04
C LEU A 98 -0.28 9.97 -10.52
N THR A 99 -0.52 10.32 -11.78
CA THR A 99 0.23 11.37 -12.49
C THR A 99 -0.69 12.25 -13.33
N ASP A 100 -0.29 13.48 -13.54
CA ASP A 100 -0.87 14.39 -14.54
C ASP A 100 -0.23 14.22 -15.94
N ASN A 101 0.83 13.37 -16.04
CA ASN A 101 1.53 13.11 -17.30
C ASN A 101 2.00 11.65 -17.40
N SER A 102 1.22 10.81 -18.07
CA SER A 102 1.49 9.37 -18.22
C SER A 102 2.82 9.08 -18.94
N ASN A 103 3.21 9.92 -19.91
CA ASN A 103 4.48 9.74 -20.62
C ASN A 103 5.68 9.98 -19.69
N ARG A 104 5.61 11.02 -18.85
CA ARG A 104 6.64 11.29 -17.83
C ARG A 104 6.76 10.13 -16.87
N ALA A 105 5.63 9.65 -16.33
CA ALA A 105 5.59 8.53 -15.39
C ALA A 105 6.18 7.25 -16.01
N LEU A 106 5.77 6.89 -17.23
CA LEU A 106 6.31 5.73 -17.96
C LEU A 106 7.83 5.82 -18.15
N VAL A 107 8.33 6.97 -18.62
CA VAL A 107 9.76 7.16 -18.86
C VAL A 107 10.55 7.09 -17.55
N SER A 108 10.04 7.70 -16.48
CA SER A 108 10.68 7.70 -15.17
C SER A 108 10.76 6.28 -14.59
N VAL A 109 9.63 5.57 -14.52
CA VAL A 109 9.58 4.20 -13.99
C VAL A 109 10.46 3.26 -14.81
N ARG A 110 10.34 3.28 -16.16
CA ARG A 110 11.17 2.46 -17.04
C ARG A 110 12.66 2.74 -16.83
N THR A 111 13.06 4.00 -16.74
CA THR A 111 14.46 4.38 -16.58
C THR A 111 15.04 3.88 -15.27
N ILE A 112 14.28 4.01 -14.17
CA ILE A 112 14.69 3.54 -12.84
C ILE A 112 14.90 2.02 -12.88
N ILE A 113 13.92 1.28 -13.37
CA ILE A 113 13.95 -0.19 -13.44
C ILE A 113 15.11 -0.67 -14.33
N THR A 114 15.27 -0.09 -15.53
CA THR A 114 16.30 -0.50 -16.48
C THR A 114 17.72 -0.24 -15.96
N ARG A 115 17.94 0.88 -15.27
CA ARG A 115 19.25 1.19 -14.65
C ARG A 115 19.68 0.19 -13.60
N LYS A 116 18.72 -0.52 -12.98
CA LYS A 116 18.97 -1.56 -11.99
C LYS A 116 18.97 -2.98 -12.58
N GLY A 117 18.94 -3.09 -13.92
CA GLY A 117 19.02 -4.37 -14.63
C GLY A 117 17.69 -5.06 -14.85
N GLY A 118 16.57 -4.38 -14.56
CA GLY A 118 15.23 -4.86 -14.82
C GLY A 118 14.67 -4.40 -16.19
N HIS A 119 13.46 -4.81 -16.50
CA HIS A 119 12.72 -4.39 -17.70
C HIS A 119 11.21 -4.48 -17.46
N LEU A 120 10.44 -3.68 -18.20
CA LEU A 120 8.98 -3.78 -18.19
C LEU A 120 8.53 -5.09 -18.82
N GLY A 121 7.57 -5.76 -18.23
CA GLY A 121 7.01 -7.02 -18.72
C GLY A 121 5.89 -7.48 -17.81
N SER A 122 5.00 -8.33 -18.33
CA SER A 122 3.82 -8.79 -17.60
C SER A 122 4.20 -9.75 -16.48
N VAL A 123 3.91 -9.36 -15.25
CA VAL A 123 4.14 -10.13 -14.02
C VAL A 123 2.90 -10.18 -13.11
N GLY A 124 1.82 -9.50 -13.48
CA GLY A 124 0.62 -9.35 -12.67
C GLY A 124 -0.02 -10.67 -12.23
N TYR A 125 0.17 -11.75 -13.00
CA TYR A 125 -0.30 -13.10 -12.66
C TYR A 125 0.43 -13.72 -11.46
N ASN A 126 1.57 -13.16 -11.04
CA ASN A 126 2.28 -13.56 -9.83
C ASN A 126 1.80 -12.82 -8.58
N PHE A 127 0.79 -11.98 -8.71
CA PHE A 127 0.22 -11.22 -7.61
C PHE A 127 -1.28 -11.42 -7.54
N GLU A 128 -1.82 -11.34 -6.35
CA GLU A 128 -3.25 -11.29 -6.12
C GLU A 128 -3.63 -10.06 -5.31
N ASN A 129 -4.89 -9.63 -5.44
CA ASN A 129 -5.44 -8.62 -4.55
C ASN A 129 -5.86 -9.26 -3.24
N ALA A 130 -5.57 -8.59 -2.13
CA ALA A 130 -5.94 -9.03 -0.79
C ALA A 130 -6.30 -7.85 0.11
N GLY A 131 -7.17 -8.08 1.08
CA GLY A 131 -7.33 -7.21 2.23
C GLY A 131 -6.25 -7.54 3.26
N LEU A 132 -5.49 -6.55 3.71
CA LEU A 132 -4.39 -6.71 4.65
C LEU A 132 -4.65 -5.88 5.91
N PHE A 133 -4.46 -6.51 7.05
CA PHE A 133 -4.51 -5.87 8.37
C PHE A 133 -3.29 -6.26 9.18
N ASP A 134 -2.57 -5.24 9.72
CA ASP A 134 -1.56 -5.42 10.75
C ASP A 134 -1.99 -4.66 12.00
N PHE A 135 -1.94 -5.30 13.15
CA PHE A 135 -2.33 -4.70 14.43
C PHE A 135 -1.72 -5.42 15.61
N ASN A 136 -1.61 -4.72 16.75
CA ASN A 136 -1.21 -5.37 17.99
C ASN A 136 -2.36 -6.23 18.53
N TYR A 137 -2.05 -7.48 18.88
CA TYR A 137 -3.03 -8.44 19.39
C TYR A 137 -2.45 -9.28 20.54
N ALA A 138 -3.20 -9.38 21.62
CA ALA A 138 -2.79 -10.13 22.81
C ALA A 138 -3.42 -11.54 22.92
N GLY A 139 -4.28 -11.90 21.97
CA GLY A 139 -4.91 -13.22 21.89
C GLY A 139 -4.09 -14.22 21.10
N SER A 140 -4.74 -15.25 20.56
CA SER A 140 -4.10 -16.28 19.73
C SER A 140 -4.58 -16.22 18.28
N GLU A 141 -3.84 -16.85 17.37
CA GLU A 141 -4.22 -17.00 15.95
C GLU A 141 -5.58 -17.70 15.84
N GLU A 142 -5.79 -18.76 16.63
CA GLU A 142 -7.03 -19.53 16.61
C GLU A 142 -8.23 -18.64 16.99
N SER A 143 -8.07 -17.72 17.95
CA SER A 143 -9.14 -16.80 18.35
C SER A 143 -9.47 -15.77 17.26
N LEU A 144 -8.50 -15.35 16.48
CA LEU A 144 -8.70 -14.48 15.31
C LEU A 144 -9.40 -15.23 14.19
N GLU A 145 -8.92 -16.44 13.87
CA GLU A 145 -9.51 -17.29 12.85
C GLU A 145 -10.97 -17.61 13.18
N GLU A 146 -11.25 -18.04 14.43
CA GLU A 146 -12.61 -18.33 14.88
C GLU A 146 -13.54 -17.11 14.71
N ALA A 147 -13.11 -15.94 15.14
CA ALA A 147 -13.93 -14.72 15.04
C ALA A 147 -14.22 -14.34 13.57
N LEU A 148 -13.25 -14.45 12.68
CA LEU A 148 -13.39 -14.11 11.27
C LEU A 148 -14.24 -15.14 10.53
N VAL A 149 -14.00 -16.43 10.76
CA VAL A 149 -14.76 -17.54 10.15
C VAL A 149 -16.22 -17.55 10.59
N LEU A 150 -16.50 -17.34 11.89
CA LEU A 150 -17.86 -17.19 12.41
C LEU A 150 -18.57 -15.98 11.77
N GLY A 151 -17.82 -14.96 11.40
CA GLY A 151 -18.32 -13.82 10.66
C GLY A 151 -18.40 -14.05 9.16
N ASP A 152 -18.18 -15.28 8.64
CA ASP A 152 -18.23 -15.64 7.22
C ASP A 152 -17.27 -14.77 6.36
N VAL A 153 -16.04 -14.62 6.84
CA VAL A 153 -14.92 -13.96 6.13
C VAL A 153 -14.04 -15.03 5.49
N ASP A 154 -13.72 -14.85 4.21
CA ASP A 154 -12.75 -15.69 3.50
C ASP A 154 -11.31 -15.28 3.90
N VAL A 155 -10.79 -15.98 4.91
CA VAL A 155 -9.45 -15.75 5.45
C VAL A 155 -8.44 -16.53 4.62
N LYS A 156 -7.42 -15.84 4.12
CA LYS A 156 -6.33 -16.45 3.34
C LYS A 156 -5.14 -16.82 4.21
N GLU A 157 -4.77 -15.95 5.13
CA GLU A 157 -3.59 -16.15 5.99
C GLU A 157 -3.78 -15.38 7.31
N ILE A 158 -3.36 -15.98 8.40
CA ILE A 158 -3.19 -15.31 9.69
C ILE A 158 -1.80 -15.67 10.21
N SER A 159 -1.09 -14.70 10.72
CA SER A 159 0.14 -14.91 11.48
C SER A 159 0.17 -14.01 12.71
N LEU A 160 0.77 -14.52 13.80
CA LEU A 160 0.95 -13.78 15.04
C LEU A 160 2.40 -13.94 15.51
N GLU A 161 3.20 -12.89 15.34
CA GLU A 161 4.59 -12.85 15.76
C GLU A 161 4.83 -11.65 16.69
N ASP A 162 5.48 -11.88 17.81
CA ASP A 162 5.83 -10.84 18.79
C ASP A 162 4.66 -9.94 19.24
N GLY A 163 3.43 -10.51 19.29
CA GLY A 163 2.22 -9.80 19.68
C GLY A 163 1.63 -8.90 18.57
N ILE A 164 2.08 -9.09 17.34
CA ILE A 164 1.55 -8.42 16.16
C ILE A 164 0.89 -9.46 15.27
N ALA A 165 -0.39 -9.25 15.01
CA ALA A 165 -1.16 -10.05 14.08
C ALA A 165 -1.11 -9.43 12.68
N GLU A 166 -0.83 -10.27 11.68
CA GLU A 166 -1.07 -10.00 10.27
C GLU A 166 -2.24 -10.88 9.81
N VAL A 167 -3.25 -10.25 9.22
CA VAL A 167 -4.45 -10.93 8.73
C VAL A 167 -4.64 -10.59 7.27
N VAL A 168 -4.70 -11.62 6.42
CA VAL A 168 -4.93 -11.52 4.98
C VAL A 168 -6.29 -12.14 4.66
N VAL A 169 -7.14 -11.37 4.00
CA VAL A 169 -8.50 -11.78 3.64
C VAL A 169 -8.79 -11.55 2.16
N ASN A 170 -9.86 -12.15 1.64
CA ASN A 170 -10.36 -11.81 0.34
C ASN A 170 -10.70 -10.31 0.28
N PRO A 171 -10.34 -9.55 -0.79
CA PRO A 171 -10.62 -8.12 -0.88
C PRO A 171 -12.09 -7.77 -0.75
N SER A 172 -13.01 -8.67 -1.18
CA SER A 172 -14.46 -8.47 -1.03
C SER A 172 -14.93 -8.44 0.42
N ASP A 173 -14.19 -9.10 1.31
CA ASP A 173 -14.53 -9.21 2.73
C ASP A 173 -13.80 -8.20 3.61
N PHE A 174 -13.01 -7.30 3.01
CA PHE A 174 -12.17 -6.35 3.73
C PHE A 174 -12.93 -5.51 4.77
N GLU A 175 -14.04 -4.87 4.39
CA GLU A 175 -14.82 -4.04 5.33
C GLU A 175 -15.49 -4.90 6.42
N LYS A 176 -15.99 -6.08 6.07
CA LYS A 176 -16.60 -7.04 7.00
C LYS A 176 -15.59 -7.55 8.03
N ALA A 177 -14.39 -7.95 7.55
CA ALA A 177 -13.29 -8.34 8.41
C ALA A 177 -12.89 -7.22 9.38
N LYS A 178 -12.79 -5.98 8.87
CA LYS A 178 -12.48 -4.80 9.67
C LYS A 178 -13.48 -4.56 10.80
N GLU A 179 -14.78 -4.73 10.52
CA GLU A 179 -15.83 -4.57 11.53
C GLU A 179 -15.74 -5.66 12.60
N ILE A 180 -15.48 -6.92 12.23
CA ILE A 180 -15.30 -8.03 13.14
C ILE A 180 -14.08 -7.80 14.03
N LEU A 181 -12.94 -7.43 13.45
CA LEU A 181 -11.72 -7.14 14.20
C LEU A 181 -11.95 -6.01 15.22
N LYS A 182 -12.67 -4.96 14.84
CA LYS A 182 -13.09 -3.91 15.79
C LYS A 182 -13.99 -4.44 16.89
N GLY A 183 -14.89 -5.36 16.58
CA GLY A 183 -15.81 -6.01 17.53
C GLY A 183 -15.10 -6.83 18.60
N ILE A 184 -13.95 -7.42 18.28
CA ILE A 184 -13.10 -8.17 19.24
C ILE A 184 -12.06 -7.28 19.94
N GLY A 185 -12.14 -5.95 19.77
CA GLY A 185 -11.34 -4.98 20.53
C GLY A 185 -10.13 -4.42 19.78
N VAL A 186 -9.93 -4.72 18.51
CA VAL A 186 -8.88 -4.09 17.70
C VAL A 186 -9.31 -2.67 17.34
N THR A 187 -8.75 -1.69 18.04
CA THR A 187 -9.11 -0.26 17.84
C THR A 187 -8.10 0.50 16.97
N ASP A 188 -6.89 0.01 16.86
CA ASP A 188 -5.80 0.65 16.14
C ASP A 188 -5.07 -0.32 15.22
N PHE A 189 -5.15 -0.04 13.92
CA PHE A 189 -4.47 -0.80 12.89
C PHE A 189 -3.18 -0.09 12.49
N GLU A 190 -2.07 -0.83 12.39
CA GLU A 190 -0.84 -0.35 11.77
C GLU A 190 -0.99 -0.30 10.25
N VAL A 191 -1.59 -1.36 9.69
CA VAL A 191 -1.99 -1.45 8.29
C VAL A 191 -3.47 -1.85 8.22
N SER A 192 -4.23 -1.22 7.34
CA SER A 192 -5.62 -1.58 7.02
C SER A 192 -5.91 -1.08 5.61
N GLN A 193 -5.70 -1.94 4.62
CA GLN A 193 -5.86 -1.59 3.20
C GLN A 193 -6.08 -2.81 2.31
N VAL A 194 -6.71 -2.58 1.17
CA VAL A 194 -6.64 -3.53 0.05
C VAL A 194 -5.34 -3.29 -0.70
N THR A 195 -4.58 -4.35 -0.94
CA THR A 195 -3.23 -4.30 -1.50
C THR A 195 -3.00 -5.45 -2.49
N LYS A 196 -1.85 -5.48 -3.13
CA LYS A 196 -1.39 -6.60 -3.95
C LYS A 196 -0.31 -7.37 -3.17
N ILE A 197 -0.48 -8.68 -3.07
CA ILE A 197 0.51 -9.58 -2.45
C ILE A 197 1.05 -10.55 -3.49
N ALA A 198 2.32 -10.90 -3.38
CA ALA A 198 2.92 -11.88 -4.28
C ALA A 198 2.51 -13.30 -3.87
N ASN A 199 2.17 -14.13 -4.86
CA ASN A 199 1.83 -15.55 -4.65
C ASN A 199 3.02 -16.34 -4.09
N GLU A 200 4.24 -15.97 -4.52
CA GLU A 200 5.49 -16.58 -4.07
C GLU A 200 6.52 -15.49 -3.79
N THR A 201 7.30 -15.67 -2.74
CA THR A 201 8.39 -14.76 -2.37
C THR A 201 9.75 -15.36 -2.68
N ILE A 202 10.74 -14.49 -2.95
CA ILE A 202 12.14 -14.86 -3.11
C ILE A 202 13.00 -14.13 -2.09
N LYS A 203 14.09 -14.77 -1.65
CA LYS A 203 15.09 -14.11 -0.80
C LYS A 203 16.27 -13.67 -1.66
N LEU A 204 16.65 -12.42 -1.49
CA LEU A 204 17.86 -11.86 -2.10
C LEU A 204 18.90 -11.62 -1.02
N GLU A 205 20.17 -11.76 -1.38
CA GLU A 205 21.29 -11.56 -0.45
C GLU A 205 22.40 -10.69 -1.08
N GLY A 206 23.23 -10.11 -0.24
CA GLY A 206 24.45 -9.42 -0.67
C GLY A 206 24.20 -8.25 -1.64
N GLU A 207 24.89 -8.29 -2.77
CA GLU A 207 24.81 -7.21 -3.78
C GLU A 207 23.45 -7.12 -4.47
N GLU A 208 22.78 -8.24 -4.67
CA GLU A 208 21.47 -8.28 -5.33
C GLU A 208 20.40 -7.65 -4.44
N LEU A 209 20.43 -7.94 -3.13
CA LEU A 209 19.57 -7.29 -2.15
C LEU A 209 19.80 -5.78 -2.12
N ASN A 210 21.06 -5.35 -2.11
CA ASN A 210 21.40 -3.92 -2.12
C ASN A 210 20.89 -3.22 -3.39
N LYS A 211 21.09 -3.83 -4.56
CA LYS A 211 20.54 -3.30 -5.83
C LYS A 211 19.02 -3.18 -5.79
N PHE A 212 18.36 -4.18 -5.22
CA PHE A 212 16.91 -4.17 -5.10
C PHE A 212 16.42 -3.08 -4.14
N LYS A 213 17.06 -2.93 -2.98
CA LYS A 213 16.76 -1.83 -2.03
C LYS A 213 16.98 -0.45 -2.65
N GLU A 214 18.03 -0.28 -3.44
CA GLU A 214 18.26 0.96 -4.18
C GLU A 214 17.20 1.20 -5.28
N LEU A 215 16.72 0.15 -5.94
CA LEU A 215 15.61 0.24 -6.90
C LEU A 215 14.35 0.74 -6.21
N LEU A 216 13.97 0.13 -5.08
CA LEU A 216 12.79 0.55 -4.30
C LEU A 216 12.92 2.01 -3.85
N ALA A 217 14.08 2.40 -3.31
CA ALA A 217 14.32 3.77 -2.86
C ALA A 217 14.18 4.80 -4.01
N GLN A 218 14.65 4.46 -5.22
CA GLN A 218 14.49 5.34 -6.38
C GLN A 218 13.04 5.41 -6.89
N LEU A 219 12.30 4.30 -6.83
CA LEU A 219 10.87 4.30 -7.15
C LEU A 219 10.09 5.10 -6.11
N ASP A 220 10.43 4.97 -4.84
CA ASP A 220 9.83 5.75 -3.75
C ASP A 220 10.11 7.25 -3.85
N ASP A 221 11.24 7.63 -4.37
CA ASP A 221 11.58 9.03 -4.63
C ASP A 221 10.86 9.62 -5.86
N CYS A 222 10.26 8.78 -6.70
CA CYS A 222 9.54 9.24 -7.90
C CYS A 222 8.17 9.80 -7.52
N GLU A 223 7.94 11.08 -7.82
CA GLU A 223 6.70 11.78 -7.42
C GLU A 223 5.42 11.22 -8.06
N ASP A 224 5.52 10.52 -9.18
CA ASP A 224 4.38 9.91 -9.86
C ASP A 224 4.03 8.52 -9.30
N VAL A 225 4.94 7.87 -8.56
CA VAL A 225 4.74 6.55 -7.95
C VAL A 225 3.90 6.68 -6.68
N GLN A 226 2.85 5.87 -6.57
CA GLN A 226 1.98 5.79 -5.40
C GLN A 226 2.30 4.59 -4.53
N ALA A 227 2.52 3.42 -5.16
CA ALA A 227 2.84 2.19 -4.46
C ALA A 227 3.75 1.31 -5.32
N VAL A 228 4.58 0.52 -4.67
CA VAL A 228 5.40 -0.51 -5.29
C VAL A 228 5.12 -1.82 -4.56
N TYR A 229 4.73 -2.84 -5.31
CA TYR A 229 4.54 -4.20 -4.80
C TYR A 229 5.62 -5.09 -5.39
N HIS A 230 6.13 -6.03 -4.62
CA HIS A 230 7.19 -6.92 -5.05
C HIS A 230 7.12 -8.29 -4.37
N ASN A 231 7.86 -9.25 -4.90
CA ASN A 231 7.94 -10.61 -4.38
C ASN A 231 9.22 -10.89 -3.58
N VAL A 232 10.00 -9.88 -3.22
CA VAL A 232 11.23 -10.05 -2.44
C VAL A 232 10.90 -10.00 -0.96
N ASP A 233 11.35 -11.02 -0.21
CA ASP A 233 11.33 -11.04 1.25
C ASP A 233 12.59 -10.29 1.75
N LEU A 234 12.40 -9.10 2.38
CA LEU A 234 13.45 -8.12 2.70
C LEU A 234 13.85 -8.15 4.19
#